data_e45637813f28fa456a5a020e5cfa6da0
#
_entry.id   e45637813f28fa456a5a020e5cfa6da0
#
_cell.length_a   1.000
_cell.length_b   1.000
_cell.length_c   1.000
_cell.angle_alpha   90.00
_cell.angle_beta   90.00
_cell.angle_gamma   90.00
#
_symmetry.space_group_name_H-M   'P 1'
#
loop_
_entity.id
_entity.type
_entity.pdbx_description
1 polymer ?
#
loop_
_entity_poly.entity_id
_entity_poly.type
_entity_poly.pdbx_seq_one_letter_code
_entity_poly.pdbx_strand_id
1 'polypeptide(L)'
;MSFKIINKDPQTNARTGELKLNRLTVKTPFFMPVCTNATPKAVTFEILNNIGYEMIVSNAYHLFLRPGSEFIKKNFINLHKFCGWEKGILTDSGGFQVWSLGSLVKIESDGVIIKSHIDGKLNKLSPELSIQIQEDLGSDIMLSLIHISEPTRRYAISYAVFCLKK
;
A
#
# COMPACT_ATOMS: atom_id res chain seq x y z
N MET A 1 14.08 -0.71 -7.78
CA MET A 1 13.63 -2.04 -7.31
C MET A 1 13.97 -3.09 -8.33
N SER A 2 14.44 -4.28 -7.93
CA SER A 2 14.65 -5.42 -8.82
C SER A 2 14.24 -6.71 -8.13
N PHE A 3 13.85 -7.71 -8.92
CA PHE A 3 13.49 -9.04 -8.42
C PHE A 3 14.33 -10.08 -9.13
N LYS A 4 14.96 -10.99 -8.36
CA LYS A 4 15.77 -12.09 -8.88
C LYS A 4 15.21 -13.43 -8.38
N ILE A 5 14.90 -14.33 -9.29
CA ILE A 5 14.55 -15.71 -8.93
C ILE A 5 15.85 -16.44 -8.56
N ILE A 6 15.85 -17.10 -7.41
CA ILE A 6 16.98 -17.89 -6.88
C ILE A 6 16.77 -19.37 -7.19
N ASN A 7 15.61 -19.90 -6.86
CA ASN A 7 15.27 -21.30 -7.14
C ASN A 7 13.87 -21.40 -7.77
N LYS A 8 13.70 -22.38 -8.66
CA LYS A 8 12.42 -22.80 -9.21
C LYS A 8 12.19 -24.26 -8.92
N ASP A 9 10.97 -24.63 -8.60
CA ASP A 9 10.53 -26.00 -8.55
C ASP A 9 10.39 -26.55 -10.00
N PRO A 10 10.96 -27.71 -10.33
CA PRO A 10 10.84 -28.27 -11.67
C PRO A 10 9.44 -28.83 -12.01
N GLN A 11 8.60 -29.09 -11.02
CA GLN A 11 7.28 -29.72 -11.20
C GLN A 11 6.11 -28.73 -11.06
N THR A 12 6.34 -27.59 -10.43
CA THR A 12 5.32 -26.56 -10.17
C THR A 12 5.79 -25.16 -10.59
N ASN A 13 4.92 -24.16 -10.44
CA ASN A 13 5.29 -22.76 -10.61
C ASN A 13 5.90 -22.12 -9.34
N ALA A 14 6.15 -22.92 -8.29
CA ALA A 14 6.74 -22.43 -7.05
C ALA A 14 8.17 -21.92 -7.31
N ARG A 15 8.51 -20.82 -6.68
CA ARG A 15 9.84 -20.21 -6.78
C ARG A 15 10.20 -19.46 -5.51
N THR A 16 11.48 -19.40 -5.22
CA THR A 16 12.06 -18.49 -4.24
C THR A 16 12.86 -17.42 -4.97
N GLY A 17 12.97 -16.25 -4.36
CA GLY A 17 13.71 -15.14 -4.96
C GLY A 17 14.11 -14.10 -3.94
N GLU A 18 14.71 -13.03 -4.44
CA GLU A 18 15.11 -11.86 -3.69
C GLU A 18 14.49 -10.61 -4.32
N LEU A 19 13.78 -9.84 -3.51
CA LEU A 19 13.25 -8.53 -3.87
C LEU A 19 14.18 -7.46 -3.29
N LYS A 20 14.92 -6.78 -4.16
CA LYS A 20 15.80 -5.68 -3.77
C LYS A 20 15.05 -4.36 -3.85
N LEU A 21 14.86 -3.72 -2.71
CA LEU A 21 14.35 -2.37 -2.54
C LEU A 21 15.52 -1.39 -2.29
N ASN A 22 15.23 -0.10 -2.22
CA ASN A 22 16.27 0.90 -1.94
C ASN A 22 16.88 0.75 -0.54
N ARG A 23 16.08 0.29 0.43
CA ARG A 23 16.48 0.18 1.85
C ARG A 23 16.94 -1.20 2.25
N LEU A 24 16.37 -2.25 1.65
CA LEU A 24 16.60 -3.63 2.08
C LEU A 24 16.43 -4.61 0.92
N THR A 25 16.89 -5.83 1.12
CA THR A 25 16.61 -6.96 0.24
C THR A 25 15.81 -8.00 1.02
N VAL A 26 14.65 -8.39 0.51
CA VAL A 26 13.72 -9.31 1.14
C VAL A 26 13.69 -10.63 0.38
N LYS A 27 13.78 -11.75 1.10
CA LYS A 27 13.62 -13.08 0.52
C LYS A 27 12.15 -13.40 0.28
N THR A 28 11.83 -13.99 -0.86
CA THR A 28 10.47 -14.38 -1.22
C THR A 28 10.33 -15.91 -1.27
N PRO A 29 9.16 -16.47 -0.94
CA PRO A 29 7.93 -15.78 -0.52
C PRO A 29 8.02 -15.21 0.90
N PHE A 30 7.28 -14.14 1.19
CA PHE A 30 7.13 -13.58 2.53
C PHE A 30 5.71 -13.06 2.75
N PHE A 31 5.32 -12.93 4.00
CA PHE A 31 4.05 -12.36 4.42
C PHE A 31 4.27 -10.91 4.89
N MET A 32 3.34 -10.03 4.52
CA MET A 32 3.34 -8.63 4.97
C MET A 32 2.16 -8.39 5.92
N PRO A 33 2.40 -8.21 7.24
CA PRO A 33 1.36 -7.83 8.18
C PRO A 33 0.68 -6.52 7.79
N VAL A 34 -0.65 -6.47 7.96
CA VAL A 34 -1.44 -5.28 7.65
C VAL A 34 -1.39 -4.30 8.81
N CYS A 35 -0.87 -3.10 8.53
CA CYS A 35 -0.74 -1.97 9.45
C CYS A 35 -1.52 -0.78 8.87
N THR A 36 -2.86 -0.86 8.86
CA THR A 36 -3.76 0.07 8.15
C THR A 36 -3.43 1.54 8.40
N ASN A 37 -3.28 1.93 9.66
CA ASN A 37 -2.95 3.30 10.07
C ASN A 37 -1.46 3.43 10.47
N ALA A 38 -0.57 2.76 9.73
CA ALA A 38 0.86 2.67 10.05
C ALA A 38 1.14 2.08 11.45
N THR A 39 0.25 1.24 11.95
CA THR A 39 0.43 0.51 13.21
C THR A 39 -0.21 -0.87 13.12
N PRO A 40 0.46 -1.93 13.60
CA PRO A 40 -0.13 -3.26 13.68
C PRO A 40 -1.22 -3.30 14.74
N LYS A 41 -2.22 -4.18 14.55
CA LYS A 41 -3.28 -4.40 15.55
C LYS A 41 -2.86 -5.48 16.54
N ALA A 42 -3.06 -5.22 17.83
CA ALA A 42 -2.84 -6.15 18.94
C ALA A 42 -1.41 -6.67 19.13
N VAL A 43 -0.42 -6.13 18.39
CA VAL A 43 1.00 -6.44 18.53
C VAL A 43 1.82 -5.18 18.38
N THR A 44 3.09 -5.18 18.83
CA THR A 44 4.02 -4.06 18.65
C THR A 44 4.93 -4.30 17.44
N PHE A 45 5.56 -3.26 16.92
CA PHE A 45 6.62 -3.40 15.91
C PHE A 45 7.82 -4.21 16.42
N GLU A 46 8.11 -4.13 17.72
CA GLU A 46 9.14 -4.96 18.33
C GLU A 46 8.83 -6.46 18.19
N ILE A 47 7.58 -6.86 18.45
CA ILE A 47 7.14 -8.25 18.24
C ILE A 47 7.29 -8.65 16.78
N LEU A 48 6.87 -7.80 15.82
CA LEU A 48 7.04 -8.08 14.39
C LEU A 48 8.52 -8.22 14.00
N ASN A 49 9.39 -7.40 14.57
CA ASN A 49 10.84 -7.49 14.37
C ASN A 49 11.41 -8.81 14.91
N ASN A 50 10.99 -9.22 16.10
CA ASN A 50 11.47 -10.46 16.77
C ASN A 50 11.00 -11.72 16.02
N ILE A 51 9.80 -11.69 15.40
CA ILE A 51 9.30 -12.75 14.54
C ILE A 51 10.07 -12.80 13.21
N GLY A 52 10.72 -11.71 12.79
CA GLY A 52 11.51 -11.63 11.56
C GLY A 52 10.77 -11.05 10.37
N TYR A 53 9.64 -10.35 10.56
CA TYR A 53 9.00 -9.64 9.44
C TYR A 53 9.89 -8.51 8.93
N GLU A 54 9.96 -8.39 7.61
CA GLU A 54 10.81 -7.41 6.91
C GLU A 54 9.99 -6.34 6.17
N MET A 55 8.69 -6.59 5.96
CA MET A 55 7.79 -5.65 5.29
C MET A 55 6.41 -5.63 5.95
N ILE A 56 5.77 -4.46 5.89
CA ILE A 56 4.38 -4.25 6.30
C ILE A 56 3.57 -3.63 5.16
N VAL A 57 2.24 -3.77 5.24
CA VAL A 57 1.30 -3.07 4.34
C VAL A 57 0.58 -1.99 5.11
N SER A 58 0.59 -0.76 4.61
CA SER A 58 -0.19 0.37 5.13
C SER A 58 -1.20 0.86 4.10
N ASN A 59 -2.29 1.46 4.57
CA ASN A 59 -3.37 1.89 3.71
C ASN A 59 -3.29 3.38 3.41
N ALA A 60 -3.03 3.73 2.13
CA ALA A 60 -2.87 5.11 1.70
C ALA A 60 -4.13 5.95 1.93
N TYR A 61 -5.33 5.42 1.65
CA TYR A 61 -6.59 6.14 1.85
C TYR A 61 -6.85 6.47 3.31
N HIS A 62 -6.65 5.53 4.23
CA HIS A 62 -6.83 5.79 5.67
C HIS A 62 -5.83 6.82 6.19
N LEU A 63 -4.58 6.75 5.75
CA LEU A 63 -3.55 7.72 6.13
C LEU A 63 -3.77 9.10 5.49
N PHE A 64 -4.35 9.15 4.29
CA PHE A 64 -4.81 10.39 3.66
C PHE A 64 -5.92 11.06 4.47
N LEU A 65 -6.90 10.29 4.96
CA LEU A 65 -7.96 10.83 5.80
C LEU A 65 -7.45 11.30 7.17
N ARG A 66 -6.56 10.52 7.79
CA ARG A 66 -6.01 10.82 9.11
C ARG A 66 -4.65 10.13 9.32
N PRO A 67 -3.58 10.89 9.64
CA PRO A 67 -3.54 12.34 9.93
C PRO A 67 -3.47 13.23 8.68
N GLY A 68 -3.35 12.65 7.48
CA GLY A 68 -3.10 13.31 6.21
C GLY A 68 -1.67 13.05 5.71
N SER A 69 -1.52 12.73 4.40
CA SER A 69 -0.20 12.42 3.82
C SER A 69 0.74 13.64 3.85
N GLU A 70 0.22 14.83 3.56
CA GLU A 70 0.99 16.07 3.65
C GLU A 70 1.47 16.36 5.08
N PHE A 71 0.64 16.08 6.09
CA PHE A 71 1.02 16.23 7.49
C PHE A 71 2.20 15.32 7.84
N ILE A 72 2.16 14.05 7.40
CA ILE A 72 3.24 13.10 7.62
C ILE A 72 4.52 13.56 6.93
N LYS A 73 4.43 13.97 5.66
CA LYS A 73 5.57 14.48 4.89
C LYS A 73 6.22 15.68 5.56
N LYS A 74 5.40 16.67 5.97
CA LYS A 74 5.87 17.91 6.57
C LYS A 74 6.53 17.74 7.93
N ASN A 75 5.97 16.87 8.78
CA ASN A 75 6.41 16.77 10.19
C ASN A 75 7.35 15.59 10.46
N PHE A 76 7.29 14.53 9.62
CA PHE A 76 8.03 13.28 9.85
C PHE A 76 8.89 12.87 8.66
N ILE A 77 8.87 13.62 7.56
CA ILE A 77 9.59 13.32 6.31
C ILE A 77 8.93 12.16 5.55
N ASN A 78 8.57 11.06 6.20
CA ASN A 78 7.96 9.88 5.61
C ASN A 78 7.26 9.00 6.65
N LEU A 79 6.57 7.98 6.15
CA LEU A 79 5.82 7.04 6.98
C LEU A 79 6.70 6.22 7.91
N HIS A 80 7.94 5.87 7.50
CA HIS A 80 8.90 5.14 8.34
C HIS A 80 9.20 5.91 9.63
N LYS A 81 9.48 7.21 9.52
CA LYS A 81 9.74 8.06 10.69
C LYS A 81 8.49 8.31 11.53
N PHE A 82 7.33 8.42 10.87
CA PHE A 82 6.05 8.58 11.56
C PHE A 82 5.70 7.39 12.46
N CYS A 83 5.88 6.16 11.96
CA CYS A 83 5.48 4.97 12.70
C CYS A 83 6.64 4.26 13.44
N GLY A 84 7.88 4.65 13.21
CA GLY A 84 9.05 4.01 13.81
C GLY A 84 9.40 2.63 13.22
N TRP A 85 8.93 2.33 11.99
CA TRP A 85 9.27 1.10 11.29
C TRP A 85 10.37 1.36 10.25
N GLU A 86 11.56 0.82 10.46
CA GLU A 86 12.73 1.10 9.61
C GLU A 86 12.87 0.17 8.40
N LYS A 87 12.12 -0.94 8.39
CA LYS A 87 12.11 -1.93 7.30
C LYS A 87 11.13 -1.53 6.20
N GLY A 88 10.81 -2.43 5.26
CA GLY A 88 10.02 -2.10 4.08
C GLY A 88 8.55 -1.77 4.39
N ILE A 89 8.00 -0.80 3.68
CA ILE A 89 6.58 -0.45 3.69
C ILE A 89 6.03 -0.50 2.26
N LEU A 90 4.97 -1.29 2.08
CA LEU A 90 4.12 -1.21 0.92
C LEU A 90 2.88 -0.39 1.27
N THR A 91 2.50 0.56 0.43
CA THR A 91 1.19 1.22 0.52
C THR A 91 0.27 0.72 -0.59
N ASP A 92 -0.99 0.47 -0.22
CA ASP A 92 -2.02 0.23 -1.22
C ASP A 92 -2.44 1.53 -1.91
N SER A 93 -3.26 1.42 -2.95
CA SER A 93 -3.77 2.56 -3.71
C SER A 93 -5.05 3.19 -3.16
N GLY A 94 -5.62 2.64 -2.09
CA GLY A 94 -6.96 2.99 -1.65
C GLY A 94 -8.08 2.35 -2.47
N GLY A 95 -7.74 1.52 -3.46
CA GLY A 95 -8.70 0.93 -4.38
C GLY A 95 -9.64 -0.09 -3.76
N PHE A 96 -9.18 -0.83 -2.78
CA PHE A 96 -10.04 -1.74 -2.03
C PHE A 96 -11.17 -1.00 -1.33
N GLN A 97 -10.93 0.23 -0.85
CA GLN A 97 -11.93 1.06 -0.19
C GLN A 97 -13.03 1.51 -1.14
N VAL A 98 -12.73 1.71 -2.41
CA VAL A 98 -13.73 2.00 -3.46
C VAL A 98 -14.76 0.88 -3.53
N TRP A 99 -14.32 -0.36 -3.44
CA TRP A 99 -15.20 -1.52 -3.45
C TRP A 99 -15.85 -1.77 -2.08
N SER A 100 -15.09 -1.74 -0.99
CA SER A 100 -15.57 -2.13 0.34
C SER A 100 -16.50 -1.11 1.00
N LEU A 101 -16.39 0.18 0.64
CA LEU A 101 -17.25 1.25 1.15
C LEU A 101 -18.53 1.46 0.33
N GLY A 102 -18.72 0.72 -0.74
CA GLY A 102 -19.95 0.56 -1.52
C GLY A 102 -20.88 1.79 -1.58
N SER A 103 -21.81 1.90 -0.67
CA SER A 103 -22.80 2.99 -0.61
C SER A 103 -22.23 4.39 -0.34
N LEU A 104 -20.99 4.49 0.11
CA LEU A 104 -20.29 5.76 0.35
C LEU A 104 -19.45 6.22 -0.86
N VAL A 105 -19.50 5.48 -1.97
CA VAL A 105 -18.65 5.71 -3.13
C VAL A 105 -19.50 6.06 -4.35
N LYS A 106 -19.09 7.12 -5.07
CA LYS A 106 -19.60 7.49 -6.39
C LYS A 106 -18.45 7.46 -7.39
N ILE A 107 -18.56 6.63 -8.43
CA ILE A 107 -17.56 6.54 -9.50
C ILE A 107 -17.81 7.66 -10.51
N GLU A 108 -16.75 8.35 -10.93
CA GLU A 108 -16.72 9.38 -11.95
C GLU A 108 -15.72 9.02 -13.05
N SER A 109 -15.71 9.75 -14.15
CA SER A 109 -14.84 9.46 -15.31
C SER A 109 -13.34 9.63 -15.02
N ASP A 110 -12.98 10.46 -14.02
CA ASP A 110 -11.61 10.84 -13.66
C ASP A 110 -11.23 10.45 -12.22
N GLY A 111 -12.03 9.56 -11.60
CA GLY A 111 -11.76 9.08 -10.26
C GLY A 111 -13.01 8.68 -9.51
N VAL A 112 -12.92 8.67 -8.19
CA VAL A 112 -14.02 8.29 -7.31
C VAL A 112 -14.22 9.34 -6.22
N ILE A 113 -15.47 9.63 -5.88
CA ILE A 113 -15.83 10.42 -4.72
C ILE A 113 -16.17 9.47 -3.59
N ILE A 114 -15.47 9.58 -2.47
CA ILE A 114 -15.68 8.73 -1.30
C ILE A 114 -16.11 9.62 -0.14
N LYS A 115 -17.25 9.31 0.45
CA LYS A 115 -17.69 9.95 1.69
C LYS A 115 -16.88 9.37 2.85
N SER A 116 -16.12 10.23 3.52
CA SER A 116 -15.29 9.84 4.67
C SER A 116 -16.16 9.28 5.80
N HIS A 117 -15.79 8.11 6.29
CA HIS A 117 -16.44 7.48 7.45
C HIS A 117 -16.03 8.13 8.78
N ILE A 118 -15.05 9.05 8.76
CA ILE A 118 -14.55 9.73 9.96
C ILE A 118 -15.33 11.01 10.23
N ASP A 119 -15.51 11.84 9.20
CA ASP A 119 -16.07 13.19 9.33
C ASP A 119 -17.20 13.49 8.33
N GLY A 120 -17.55 12.53 7.48
CA GLY A 120 -18.60 12.66 6.48
C GLY A 120 -18.26 13.50 5.27
N LYS A 121 -17.06 14.08 5.18
CA LYS A 121 -16.62 14.89 4.04
C LYS A 121 -16.50 14.05 2.77
N LEU A 122 -16.79 14.69 1.64
CA LEU A 122 -16.57 14.10 0.32
C LEU A 122 -15.11 14.32 -0.10
N ASN A 123 -14.41 13.22 -0.37
CA ASN A 123 -13.04 13.24 -0.84
C ASN A 123 -13.00 12.62 -2.23
N LYS A 124 -12.39 13.34 -3.19
CA LYS A 124 -12.13 12.81 -4.52
C LYS A 124 -10.79 12.08 -4.48
N LEU A 125 -10.79 10.82 -4.93
CA LEU A 125 -9.57 10.03 -5.12
C LEU A 125 -9.44 9.73 -6.61
N SER A 126 -8.42 10.31 -7.26
CA SER A 126 -8.00 9.98 -8.61
C SER A 126 -6.76 9.09 -8.60
N PRO A 127 -6.40 8.42 -9.73
CA PRO A 127 -5.16 7.69 -9.84
C PRO A 127 -3.92 8.52 -9.50
N GLU A 128 -3.88 9.78 -9.96
CA GLU A 128 -2.77 10.72 -9.73
C GLU A 128 -2.67 11.09 -8.25
N LEU A 129 -3.81 11.42 -7.62
CA LEU A 129 -3.84 11.74 -6.19
C LEU A 129 -3.43 10.53 -5.35
N SER A 130 -3.84 9.32 -5.73
CA SER A 130 -3.41 8.09 -5.05
C SER A 130 -1.89 7.92 -5.09
N ILE A 131 -1.24 8.18 -6.22
CA ILE A 131 0.22 8.13 -6.33
C ILE A 131 0.86 9.26 -5.51
N GLN A 132 0.33 10.49 -5.60
CA GLN A 132 0.83 11.64 -4.83
C GLN A 132 0.79 11.36 -3.31
N ILE A 133 -0.32 10.79 -2.81
CA ILE A 133 -0.45 10.39 -1.40
C ILE A 133 0.66 9.39 -1.03
N GLN A 134 0.88 8.36 -1.83
CA GLN A 134 1.89 7.34 -1.57
C GLN A 134 3.32 7.89 -1.65
N GLU A 135 3.59 8.86 -2.55
CA GLU A 135 4.86 9.59 -2.61
C GLU A 135 5.09 10.43 -1.35
N ASP A 136 4.07 11.14 -0.89
CA ASP A 136 4.14 11.93 0.34
C ASP A 136 4.37 11.05 1.58
N LEU A 137 3.78 9.85 1.59
CA LEU A 137 4.04 8.84 2.62
C LEU A 137 5.45 8.25 2.52
N GLY A 138 6.10 8.31 1.35
CA GLY A 138 7.47 7.81 1.13
C GLY A 138 7.61 6.31 1.26
N SER A 139 6.60 5.54 0.83
CA SER A 139 6.62 4.07 0.84
C SER A 139 7.65 3.50 -0.14
N ASP A 140 8.14 2.29 0.14
CA ASP A 140 9.12 1.60 -0.70
C ASP A 140 8.46 0.96 -1.93
N ILE A 141 7.20 0.52 -1.79
CA ILE A 141 6.38 -0.02 -2.88
C ILE A 141 5.03 0.69 -2.87
N MET A 142 4.62 1.18 -4.04
CA MET A 142 3.34 1.82 -4.26
C MET A 142 2.50 0.97 -5.21
N LEU A 143 1.20 0.83 -4.91
CA LEU A 143 0.24 0.16 -5.78
C LEU A 143 -0.51 1.17 -6.63
N SER A 144 -0.75 0.82 -7.91
CA SER A 144 -1.52 1.67 -8.83
C SER A 144 -3.02 1.52 -8.64
N LEU A 145 -3.76 2.61 -8.88
CA LEU A 145 -5.22 2.66 -8.89
C LEU A 145 -5.81 2.47 -10.29
N ILE A 146 -5.00 2.40 -11.33
CA ILE A 146 -5.41 2.55 -12.74
C ILE A 146 -6.46 1.53 -13.22
N HIS A 147 -6.56 0.36 -12.57
CA HIS A 147 -7.49 -0.70 -12.96
C HIS A 147 -8.87 -0.62 -12.31
N ILE A 148 -9.14 0.37 -11.47
CA ILE A 148 -10.43 0.51 -10.77
C ILE A 148 -11.45 1.26 -11.62
N SER A 149 -11.01 2.09 -12.55
CA SER A 149 -11.86 2.85 -13.44
C SER A 149 -12.38 2.06 -14.66
N GLU A 150 -11.98 0.78 -14.82
CA GLU A 150 -12.52 -0.07 -15.88
C GLU A 150 -13.74 -0.86 -15.38
N PRO A 151 -14.99 -0.47 -15.74
CA PRO A 151 -16.21 -1.08 -15.20
C PRO A 151 -16.45 -2.53 -15.65
N THR A 152 -15.63 -3.07 -16.54
CA THR A 152 -15.83 -4.40 -17.15
C THR A 152 -15.04 -5.53 -16.48
N ARG A 153 -14.13 -5.26 -15.56
CA ARG A 153 -13.33 -6.30 -14.89
C ARG A 153 -13.79 -6.61 -13.48
N ARG A 154 -14.84 -7.40 -13.32
CA ARG A 154 -15.25 -7.99 -12.03
C ARG A 154 -14.21 -8.90 -11.35
N TYR A 155 -13.05 -9.12 -11.95
CA TYR A 155 -11.99 -10.03 -11.48
C TYR A 155 -10.62 -9.37 -11.29
N ALA A 156 -10.55 -8.04 -11.30
CA ALA A 156 -9.27 -7.30 -11.28
C ALA A 156 -8.55 -7.23 -9.93
N ILE A 157 -9.03 -7.92 -8.89
CA ILE A 157 -8.34 -7.97 -7.56
C ILE A 157 -7.02 -8.76 -7.64
N SER A 158 -6.81 -9.58 -8.67
CA SER A 158 -5.62 -10.44 -8.78
C SER A 158 -4.40 -9.82 -9.48
N TYR A 159 -4.51 -8.61 -10.00
CA TYR A 159 -3.40 -7.95 -10.71
C TYR A 159 -3.14 -6.55 -10.15
N ALA A 160 -2.53 -6.50 -8.97
CA ALA A 160 -1.89 -5.27 -8.52
C ALA A 160 -0.69 -4.98 -9.45
N VAL A 161 -0.81 -3.96 -10.29
CA VAL A 161 0.32 -3.46 -11.06
C VAL A 161 1.21 -2.66 -10.12
N PHE A 162 2.41 -3.14 -9.89
CA PHE A 162 3.40 -2.46 -9.10
C PHE A 162 3.97 -1.29 -9.90
N CYS A 163 3.70 -0.06 -9.47
CA CYS A 163 4.43 1.11 -9.95
C CYS A 163 5.76 1.19 -9.22
N LEU A 164 6.84 1.07 -9.97
CA LEU A 164 8.19 1.17 -9.45
C LEU A 164 8.56 2.65 -9.30
N LYS A 165 8.98 3.06 -8.12
CA LYS A 165 9.64 4.34 -7.93
C LYS A 165 10.98 4.29 -8.67
N LYS A 166 11.17 5.16 -9.68
CA LYS A 166 12.47 5.33 -10.35
C LYS A 166 13.48 6.01 -9.44
#